data_0bebef90134058d4f22339ee5be9317f
#
_entry.id   0bebef90134058d4f22339ee5be9317f
#
_cell.length_a   1.000
_cell.length_b   1.000
_cell.length_c   1.000
_cell.angle_alpha   90.00
_cell.angle_beta   90.00
_cell.angle_gamma   90.00
#
_symmetry.space_group_name_H-M   'P 1'
#
loop_
_entity.id
_entity.type
_entity.pdbx_description
1 polymer ?
#
loop_
_entity_poly.entity_id
_entity_poly.type
_entity_poly.pdbx_seq_one_letter_code
_entity_poly.pdbx_strand_id
1 'polypeptide(L)'
;MLIFSTLFFMVLVATISYWYTRGTIDSADGFFLAGRSLGGTFIAGSLLLTNISAEQLIGLAGSAYAFNLSSMAWEVTAVVAIMISALILLPRYLASGMRTLPEFLGARFSSNIRTAISIIFLLAYGLITIPSVLYSGSIALLQIFFEDVGRVSSLIFTVVAVAIIGTVYANLGGL
;
A
#
# COMPACT_ATOMS: atom_id res chain seq x y z
N MET A 1 5.49 25.24 -10.97
CA MET A 1 4.91 24.32 -11.95
C MET A 1 4.75 22.90 -11.38
N LEU A 2 5.75 22.30 -10.73
CA LEU A 2 5.69 20.93 -10.19
C LEU A 2 4.52 20.70 -9.23
N ILE A 3 4.30 21.56 -8.25
CA ILE A 3 3.20 21.43 -7.27
C ILE A 3 1.84 21.41 -7.98
N PHE A 4 1.65 22.33 -8.96
CA PHE A 4 0.39 22.42 -9.68
C PHE A 4 0.12 21.16 -10.52
N SER A 5 1.13 20.65 -11.23
CA SER A 5 0.98 19.42 -12.01
C SER A 5 0.68 18.21 -11.12
N THR A 6 1.37 18.09 -9.99
CA THR A 6 1.13 16.99 -9.04
C THR A 6 -0.29 17.03 -8.47
N LEU A 7 -0.74 18.20 -8.01
CA LEU A 7 -2.12 18.38 -7.51
C LEU A 7 -3.16 18.12 -8.60
N PHE A 8 -2.90 18.57 -9.81
CA PHE A 8 -3.79 18.33 -10.96
C PHE A 8 -3.96 16.82 -11.20
N PHE A 9 -2.86 16.06 -11.28
CA PHE A 9 -2.94 14.61 -11.47
C PHE A 9 -3.58 13.90 -10.29
N MET A 10 -3.33 14.32 -9.06
CA MET A 10 -3.99 13.74 -7.88
C MET A 10 -5.50 13.95 -7.91
N VAL A 11 -5.97 15.16 -8.21
CA VAL A 11 -7.39 15.48 -8.32
C VAL A 11 -8.03 14.74 -9.49
N LEU A 12 -7.33 14.64 -10.62
CA LEU A 12 -7.81 13.93 -11.81
C LEU A 12 -8.00 12.44 -11.50
N VAL A 13 -7.01 11.78 -10.90
CA VAL A 13 -7.10 10.37 -10.51
C VAL A 13 -8.21 10.15 -9.48
N ALA A 14 -8.28 11.00 -8.44
CA ALA A 14 -9.33 10.92 -7.43
C ALA A 14 -10.74 11.07 -8.04
N THR A 15 -10.90 11.99 -8.99
CA THR A 15 -12.19 12.23 -9.67
C THR A 15 -12.59 11.04 -10.55
N ILE A 16 -11.66 10.50 -11.32
CA ILE A 16 -11.90 9.32 -12.16
C ILE A 16 -12.24 8.11 -11.27
N SER A 17 -11.47 7.89 -10.21
CA SER A 17 -11.70 6.81 -9.26
C SER A 17 -13.09 6.92 -8.62
N TYR A 18 -13.42 8.09 -8.10
CA TYR A 18 -14.73 8.36 -7.51
C TYR A 18 -15.89 8.08 -8.49
N TRP A 19 -15.75 8.52 -9.74
CA TRP A 19 -16.76 8.30 -10.77
C TRP A 19 -16.95 6.83 -11.10
N TYR A 20 -15.87 6.06 -11.12
CA TYR A 20 -15.88 4.65 -11.48
C TYR A 20 -16.39 3.75 -10.34
N THR A 21 -16.12 4.14 -9.08
CA THR A 21 -16.51 3.36 -7.89
C THR A 21 -17.87 3.77 -7.32
N ARG A 22 -18.43 4.89 -7.77
CA ARG A 22 -19.72 5.39 -7.32
C ARG A 22 -20.84 4.37 -7.64
N GLY A 23 -21.44 3.81 -6.58
CA GLY A 23 -22.49 2.79 -6.69
C GLY A 23 -22.03 1.35 -6.41
N THR A 24 -20.72 1.12 -6.27
CA THR A 24 -20.19 -0.20 -5.91
C THR A 24 -19.82 -0.27 -4.41
N ILE A 25 -19.70 0.89 -3.75
CA ILE A 25 -19.19 1.07 -2.38
C ILE A 25 -20.27 0.83 -1.31
N ASP A 26 -21.54 0.70 -1.69
CA ASP A 26 -22.67 0.64 -0.76
C ASP A 26 -22.77 -0.65 0.07
N SER A 27 -21.89 -1.62 -0.18
CA SER A 27 -21.80 -2.88 0.57
C SER A 27 -20.38 -3.16 1.06
N ALA A 28 -20.25 -3.95 2.14
CA ALA A 28 -18.93 -4.36 2.63
C ALA A 28 -18.11 -5.11 1.56
N ASP A 29 -18.76 -5.92 0.72
CA ASP A 29 -18.10 -6.60 -0.40
C ASP A 29 -17.74 -5.63 -1.53
N GLY A 30 -18.54 -4.61 -1.76
CA GLY A 30 -18.20 -3.52 -2.67
C GLY A 30 -16.98 -2.75 -2.21
N PHE A 31 -16.92 -2.39 -0.94
CA PHE A 31 -15.83 -1.62 -0.37
C PHE A 31 -14.49 -2.39 -0.34
N PHE A 32 -14.51 -3.65 0.12
CA PHE A 32 -13.27 -4.43 0.30
C PHE A 32 -12.87 -5.26 -0.93
N LEU A 33 -13.79 -5.59 -1.81
CA LEU A 33 -13.56 -6.53 -2.92
C LEU A 33 -13.98 -5.94 -4.29
N ALA A 34 -14.29 -4.65 -4.35
CA ALA A 34 -14.83 -3.99 -5.56
C ALA A 34 -15.98 -4.80 -6.20
N GLY A 35 -16.82 -5.43 -5.37
CA GLY A 35 -17.92 -6.30 -5.84
C GLY A 35 -17.46 -7.51 -6.65
N ARG A 36 -16.17 -7.87 -6.63
CA ARG A 36 -15.55 -8.95 -7.45
C ARG A 36 -15.72 -8.74 -8.96
N SER A 37 -15.89 -7.50 -9.40
CA SER A 37 -16.14 -7.14 -10.80
C SER A 37 -14.88 -6.74 -11.58
N LEU A 38 -13.72 -6.63 -10.92
CA LEU A 38 -12.47 -6.19 -11.53
C LEU A 38 -11.85 -7.28 -12.41
N GLY A 39 -11.54 -6.92 -13.64
CA GLY A 39 -10.78 -7.80 -14.55
C GLY A 39 -9.32 -7.97 -14.14
N GLY A 40 -8.69 -9.07 -14.59
CA GLY A 40 -7.32 -9.42 -14.24
C GLY A 40 -6.28 -8.32 -14.52
N THR A 41 -6.46 -7.54 -15.58
CA THR A 41 -5.57 -6.41 -15.93
C THR A 41 -5.63 -5.30 -14.88
N PHE A 42 -6.84 -4.98 -14.38
CA PHE A 42 -7.01 -3.99 -13.32
C PHE A 42 -6.39 -4.46 -12.01
N ILE A 43 -6.59 -5.73 -11.65
CA ILE A 43 -5.98 -6.34 -10.46
C ILE A 43 -4.45 -6.31 -10.57
N ALA A 44 -3.88 -6.68 -11.71
CA ALA A 44 -2.44 -6.65 -11.94
C ALA A 44 -1.87 -5.22 -11.84
N GLY A 45 -2.55 -4.24 -12.44
CA GLY A 45 -2.18 -2.82 -12.34
C GLY A 45 -2.24 -2.30 -10.91
N SER A 46 -3.30 -2.62 -10.17
CA SER A 46 -3.47 -2.25 -8.77
C SER A 46 -2.37 -2.86 -7.89
N LEU A 47 -2.06 -4.14 -8.05
CA LEU A 47 -0.99 -4.80 -7.31
C LEU A 47 0.38 -4.20 -7.62
N LEU A 48 0.66 -3.88 -8.88
CA LEU A 48 1.90 -3.23 -9.29
C LEU A 48 2.04 -1.86 -8.62
N LEU A 49 1.00 -1.02 -8.72
CA LEU A 49 1.03 0.34 -8.16
C LEU A 49 1.07 0.34 -6.62
N THR A 50 0.42 -0.63 -5.97
CA THR A 50 0.47 -0.77 -4.51
C THR A 50 1.85 -1.18 -4.01
N ASN A 51 2.61 -1.93 -4.82
CA ASN A 51 3.98 -2.31 -4.48
C ASN A 51 5.00 -1.18 -4.70
N ILE A 52 4.74 -0.24 -5.60
CA ILE A 52 5.63 0.91 -5.82
C ILE A 52 5.38 1.96 -4.73
N SER A 53 6.22 1.97 -3.71
CA SER A 53 6.16 2.93 -2.60
C SER A 53 7.31 3.94 -2.65
N ALA A 54 7.16 5.06 -1.94
CA ALA A 54 8.23 6.02 -1.74
C ALA A 54 9.44 5.38 -1.03
N GLU A 55 9.22 4.38 -0.20
CA GLU A 55 10.26 3.61 0.46
C GLU A 55 11.12 2.84 -0.54
N GLN A 56 10.52 2.23 -1.55
CA GLN A 56 11.25 1.55 -2.61
C GLN A 56 12.04 2.54 -3.48
N LEU A 57 11.42 3.62 -3.92
CA LEU A 57 12.08 4.59 -4.78
C LEU A 57 13.23 5.32 -4.09
N ILE A 58 13.11 5.63 -2.81
CA ILE A 58 14.12 6.41 -2.07
C ILE A 58 14.98 5.50 -1.20
N GLY A 59 14.36 4.62 -0.41
CA GLY A 59 15.06 3.74 0.52
C GLY A 59 15.93 2.71 -0.19
N LEU A 60 15.35 1.94 -1.13
CA LEU A 60 16.10 0.92 -1.86
C LEU A 60 17.09 1.55 -2.86
N ALA A 61 16.72 2.64 -3.54
CA ALA A 61 17.66 3.34 -4.42
C ALA A 61 18.83 3.94 -3.63
N GLY A 62 18.57 4.54 -2.47
CA GLY A 62 19.61 5.04 -1.56
C GLY A 62 20.51 3.92 -1.01
N SER A 63 19.91 2.79 -0.63
CA SER A 63 20.64 1.60 -0.19
C SER A 63 21.50 1.01 -1.31
N ALA A 64 20.99 0.97 -2.53
CA ALA A 64 21.74 0.49 -3.68
C ALA A 64 22.93 1.40 -4.00
N TYR A 65 22.77 2.71 -3.83
CA TYR A 65 23.86 3.67 -3.99
C TYR A 65 24.93 3.51 -2.91
N ALA A 66 24.53 3.32 -1.63
CA ALA A 66 25.45 3.23 -0.50
C ALA A 66 26.12 1.87 -0.35
N PHE A 67 25.41 0.78 -0.65
CA PHE A 67 25.81 -0.60 -0.36
C PHE A 67 25.84 -1.49 -1.62
N ASN A 68 25.96 -0.89 -2.80
CA ASN A 68 25.92 -1.59 -4.09
C ASN A 68 24.59 -2.34 -4.29
N LEU A 69 24.63 -3.43 -5.07
CA LEU A 69 23.45 -4.20 -5.45
C LEU A 69 22.88 -5.11 -4.35
N SER A 70 23.34 -5.00 -3.10
CA SER A 70 22.85 -5.85 -2.00
C SER A 70 21.34 -5.69 -1.74
N SER A 71 20.80 -4.49 -1.94
CA SER A 71 19.36 -4.23 -1.83
C SER A 71 18.54 -4.93 -2.92
N MET A 72 19.14 -5.24 -4.06
CA MET A 72 18.49 -5.96 -5.16
C MET A 72 18.12 -7.42 -4.78
N ALA A 73 18.84 -8.02 -3.84
CA ALA A 73 18.53 -9.35 -3.34
C ALA A 73 17.16 -9.43 -2.71
N TRP A 74 16.69 -8.35 -2.07
CA TRP A 74 15.36 -8.25 -1.49
C TRP A 74 14.26 -8.34 -2.55
N GLU A 75 14.36 -7.54 -3.60
CA GLU A 75 13.36 -7.50 -4.68
C GLU A 75 13.34 -8.78 -5.50
N VAL A 76 14.51 -9.32 -5.85
CA VAL A 76 14.59 -10.57 -6.63
C VAL A 76 13.99 -11.74 -5.85
N THR A 77 14.26 -11.82 -4.55
CA THR A 77 13.67 -12.87 -3.70
C THR A 77 12.16 -12.70 -3.57
N ALA A 78 11.66 -11.46 -3.47
CA ALA A 78 10.24 -11.16 -3.42
C ALA A 78 9.52 -11.61 -4.70
N VAL A 79 10.10 -11.38 -5.89
CA VAL A 79 9.51 -11.83 -7.16
C VAL A 79 9.31 -13.34 -7.17
N VAL A 80 10.32 -14.12 -6.77
CA VAL A 80 10.22 -15.59 -6.72
C VAL A 80 9.12 -16.01 -5.72
N ALA A 81 9.08 -15.39 -4.54
CA ALA A 81 8.06 -15.68 -3.54
C ALA A 81 6.65 -15.35 -4.03
N ILE A 82 6.46 -14.22 -4.72
CA ILE A 82 5.17 -13.82 -5.32
C ILE A 82 4.76 -14.82 -6.40
N MET A 83 5.66 -15.28 -7.27
CA MET A 83 5.35 -16.27 -8.30
C MET A 83 4.89 -17.59 -7.68
N ILE A 84 5.60 -18.11 -6.67
CA ILE A 84 5.21 -19.32 -5.94
C ILE A 84 3.85 -19.13 -5.28
N SER A 85 3.64 -17.99 -4.64
CA SER A 85 2.37 -17.66 -3.99
C SER A 85 1.22 -17.59 -4.99
N ALA A 86 1.41 -16.97 -6.15
CA ALA A 86 0.40 -16.84 -7.18
C ALA A 86 0.01 -18.19 -7.80
N LEU A 87 0.99 -19.07 -8.02
CA LEU A 87 0.74 -20.35 -8.69
C LEU A 87 0.24 -21.44 -7.72
N ILE A 88 0.69 -21.43 -6.48
CA ILE A 88 0.43 -22.53 -5.55
C ILE A 88 -0.56 -22.13 -4.45
N LEU A 89 -0.36 -20.97 -3.81
CA LEU A 89 -1.13 -20.57 -2.64
C LEU A 89 -2.44 -19.88 -3.03
N LEU A 90 -2.39 -18.96 -4.00
CA LEU A 90 -3.55 -18.16 -4.39
C LEU A 90 -4.73 -18.99 -4.90
N PRO A 91 -4.57 -20.02 -5.75
CA PRO A 91 -5.69 -20.84 -6.16
C PRO A 91 -6.38 -21.55 -4.98
N ARG A 92 -5.62 -22.04 -4.02
CA ARG A 92 -6.14 -22.68 -2.81
C ARG A 92 -6.85 -21.69 -1.89
N TYR A 93 -6.29 -20.49 -1.77
CA TYR A 93 -6.87 -19.40 -1.00
C TYR A 93 -8.20 -18.93 -1.59
N LEU A 94 -8.25 -18.72 -2.91
CA LEU A 94 -9.48 -18.34 -3.60
C LEU A 94 -10.55 -19.43 -3.53
N ALA A 95 -10.18 -20.69 -3.64
CA ALA A 95 -11.10 -21.82 -3.49
C ALA A 95 -11.72 -21.92 -2.08
N SER A 96 -11.05 -21.41 -1.06
CA SER A 96 -11.58 -21.37 0.32
C SER A 96 -12.68 -20.31 0.53
N GLY A 97 -12.80 -19.33 -0.37
CA GLY A 97 -13.79 -18.24 -0.28
C GLY A 97 -13.54 -17.23 0.84
N MET A 98 -12.43 -17.34 1.55
CA MET A 98 -12.09 -16.46 2.69
C MET A 98 -11.54 -15.11 2.21
N ARG A 99 -11.83 -14.05 2.98
CA ARG A 99 -11.49 -12.67 2.60
C ARG A 99 -10.12 -12.23 3.06
N THR A 100 -9.62 -12.78 4.18
CA THR A 100 -8.37 -12.35 4.81
C THR A 100 -7.49 -13.53 5.18
N LEU A 101 -6.16 -13.32 5.18
CA LEU A 101 -5.20 -14.33 5.61
C LEU A 101 -5.42 -14.80 7.07
N PRO A 102 -5.70 -13.92 8.05
CA PRO A 102 -6.03 -14.36 9.39
C PRO A 102 -7.29 -15.27 9.46
N GLU A 103 -8.29 -14.98 8.62
CA GLU A 103 -9.49 -15.83 8.54
C GLU A 103 -9.16 -17.21 8.00
N PHE A 104 -8.35 -17.31 6.95
CA PHE A 104 -7.87 -18.56 6.38
C PHE A 104 -7.10 -19.39 7.42
N LEU A 105 -6.19 -18.78 8.16
CA LEU A 105 -5.42 -19.46 9.19
C LEU A 105 -6.29 -19.86 10.39
N GLY A 106 -7.28 -19.04 10.74
CA GLY A 106 -8.24 -19.32 11.78
C GLY A 106 -9.11 -20.54 11.49
N ALA A 107 -9.58 -20.68 10.25
CA ALA A 107 -10.35 -21.83 9.82
C ALA A 107 -9.53 -23.13 9.76
N ARG A 108 -8.22 -23.01 9.45
CA ARG A 108 -7.33 -24.17 9.38
C ARG A 108 -6.84 -24.65 10.75
N PHE A 109 -6.60 -23.74 11.68
CA PHE A 109 -5.98 -24.05 12.98
C PHE A 109 -6.93 -23.80 14.14
N SER A 110 -7.19 -22.53 14.49
CA SER A 110 -8.11 -22.17 15.57
C SER A 110 -8.44 -20.67 15.54
N SER A 111 -9.55 -20.29 16.22
CA SER A 111 -9.94 -18.89 16.42
C SER A 111 -8.88 -18.08 17.18
N ASN A 112 -8.16 -18.68 18.11
CA ASN A 112 -7.08 -18.01 18.83
C ASN A 112 -5.93 -17.60 17.91
N ILE A 113 -5.58 -18.46 16.94
CA ILE A 113 -4.56 -18.14 15.92
C ILE A 113 -5.03 -16.99 15.02
N ARG A 114 -6.29 -16.98 14.61
CA ARG A 114 -6.87 -15.85 13.86
C ARG A 114 -6.66 -14.54 14.61
N THR A 115 -7.03 -14.49 15.88
CA THR A 115 -6.90 -13.29 16.71
C THR A 115 -5.44 -12.87 16.90
N ALA A 116 -4.56 -13.82 17.23
CA ALA A 116 -3.14 -13.55 17.43
C ALA A 116 -2.50 -12.95 16.15
N ILE A 117 -2.74 -13.55 14.99
CA ILE A 117 -2.21 -13.08 13.71
C ILE A 117 -2.79 -11.72 13.33
N SER A 118 -4.09 -11.47 13.59
CA SER A 118 -4.70 -10.17 13.37
C SER A 118 -4.04 -9.08 14.21
N ILE A 119 -3.75 -9.36 15.48
CA ILE A 119 -3.04 -8.42 16.37
C ILE A 119 -1.61 -8.17 15.87
N ILE A 120 -0.88 -9.22 15.51
CA ILE A 120 0.49 -9.10 14.99
C ILE A 120 0.50 -8.23 13.73
N PHE A 121 -0.40 -8.46 12.79
CA PHE A 121 -0.50 -7.64 11.58
C PHE A 121 -0.86 -6.19 11.89
N LEU A 122 -1.82 -5.96 12.79
CA LEU A 122 -2.19 -4.61 13.21
C LEU A 122 -1.00 -3.85 13.79
N LEU A 123 -0.24 -4.49 14.68
CA LEU A 123 0.95 -3.90 15.27
C LEU A 123 2.06 -3.69 14.23
N ALA A 124 2.34 -4.67 13.38
CA ALA A 124 3.37 -4.57 12.35
C ALA A 124 3.07 -3.45 11.36
N TYR A 125 1.85 -3.40 10.82
CA TYR A 125 1.47 -2.33 9.90
C TYR A 125 1.35 -0.97 10.59
N GLY A 126 0.75 -0.91 11.77
CA GLY A 126 0.52 0.35 12.49
C GLY A 126 1.79 0.98 13.05
N LEU A 127 2.70 0.18 13.59
CA LEU A 127 3.89 0.71 14.28
C LEU A 127 5.16 0.71 13.41
N ILE A 128 5.22 -0.11 12.36
CA ILE A 128 6.42 -0.24 11.55
C ILE A 128 6.17 0.27 10.13
N THR A 129 5.24 -0.35 9.40
CA THR A 129 5.09 -0.09 7.96
C THR A 129 4.54 1.31 7.69
N ILE A 130 3.45 1.72 8.33
CA ILE A 130 2.84 3.03 8.09
C ILE A 130 3.80 4.18 8.47
N PRO A 131 4.44 4.20 9.65
CA PRO A 131 5.41 5.24 9.96
C PRO A 131 6.60 5.29 9.01
N SER A 132 7.14 4.14 8.57
CA SER A 132 8.25 4.06 7.62
C SER A 132 7.88 4.69 6.27
N VAL A 133 6.72 4.32 5.72
CA VAL A 133 6.25 4.85 4.43
C VAL A 133 5.93 6.34 4.52
N LEU A 134 5.28 6.80 5.61
CA LEU A 134 5.00 8.22 5.82
C LEU A 134 6.27 9.04 5.95
N TYR A 135 7.26 8.54 6.67
CA TYR A 135 8.55 9.19 6.82
C TYR A 135 9.29 9.32 5.49
N SER A 136 9.43 8.21 4.76
CA SER A 136 10.11 8.18 3.46
C SER A 136 9.42 9.09 2.44
N GLY A 137 8.08 9.02 2.36
CA GLY A 137 7.28 9.87 1.49
C GLY A 137 7.41 11.36 1.83
N SER A 138 7.46 11.69 3.12
CA SER A 138 7.60 13.08 3.57
C SER A 138 8.96 13.66 3.26
N ILE A 139 10.04 12.89 3.42
CA ILE A 139 11.38 13.31 3.00
C ILE A 139 11.41 13.59 1.49
N ALA A 140 10.82 12.70 0.68
CA ALA A 140 10.73 12.88 -0.76
C ALA A 140 10.04 14.18 -1.14
N LEU A 141 8.87 14.43 -0.54
CA LEU A 141 8.09 15.64 -0.81
C LEU A 141 8.86 16.91 -0.41
N LEU A 142 9.52 16.89 0.74
CA LEU A 142 10.34 18.04 1.17
C LEU A 142 11.48 18.31 0.21
N GLN A 143 12.20 17.27 -0.24
CA GLN A 143 13.30 17.43 -1.19
C GLN A 143 12.84 17.93 -2.57
N ILE A 144 11.73 17.41 -3.05
CA ILE A 144 11.23 17.75 -4.40
C ILE A 144 10.62 19.16 -4.45
N PHE A 145 9.89 19.56 -3.40
CA PHE A 145 9.05 20.75 -3.45
C PHE A 145 9.59 21.94 -2.63
N PHE A 146 10.37 21.71 -1.59
CA PHE A 146 10.68 22.75 -0.63
C PHE A 146 12.20 22.95 -0.37
N GLU A 147 13.07 22.10 -0.89
CA GLU A 147 14.53 22.12 -0.67
C GLU A 147 14.96 22.23 0.82
N ASP A 148 14.04 22.08 1.76
CA ASP A 148 14.20 22.37 3.19
C ASP A 148 14.10 21.09 4.04
N VAL A 149 14.97 20.12 3.76
CA VAL A 149 14.97 18.82 4.48
C VAL A 149 15.50 18.93 5.91
N GLY A 150 16.13 20.05 6.26
CA GLY A 150 16.87 20.22 7.53
C GLY A 150 16.02 20.58 8.75
N ARG A 151 14.76 20.97 8.60
CA ARG A 151 13.91 21.39 9.72
C ARG A 151 13.00 20.27 10.19
N VAL A 152 13.21 19.82 11.43
CA VAL A 152 12.36 18.80 12.08
C VAL A 152 10.87 19.20 12.08
N SER A 153 10.57 20.49 12.27
CA SER A 153 9.20 21.01 12.24
C SER A 153 8.54 20.84 10.87
N SER A 154 9.25 21.07 9.78
CA SER A 154 8.76 20.87 8.40
C SER A 154 8.47 19.40 8.13
N LEU A 155 9.34 18.50 8.61
CA LEU A 155 9.16 17.07 8.48
C LEU A 155 7.91 16.60 9.23
N ILE A 156 7.75 16.98 10.49
CA ILE A 156 6.57 16.62 11.30
C ILE A 156 5.29 17.11 10.64
N PHE A 157 5.27 18.36 10.18
CA PHE A 157 4.11 18.92 9.49
C PHE A 157 3.77 18.13 8.22
N THR A 158 4.78 17.78 7.41
CA THR A 158 4.56 17.03 6.17
C THR A 158 4.08 15.61 6.45
N VAL A 159 4.65 14.92 7.45
CA VAL A 159 4.18 13.58 7.88
C VAL A 159 2.71 13.62 8.28
N VAL A 160 2.32 14.59 9.11
CA VAL A 160 0.93 14.74 9.55
C VAL A 160 0.00 15.07 8.38
N ALA A 161 0.41 15.97 7.49
CA ALA A 161 -0.38 16.33 6.31
C ALA A 161 -0.60 15.12 5.38
N VAL A 162 0.46 14.36 5.08
CA VAL A 162 0.38 13.15 4.25
C VAL A 162 -0.46 12.07 4.93
N ALA A 163 -0.33 11.90 6.25
CA ALA A 163 -1.14 10.94 7.01
C ALA A 163 -2.64 11.29 6.94
N ILE A 164 -3.00 12.56 7.09
CA ILE A 164 -4.40 13.02 6.98
C ILE A 164 -4.93 12.78 5.56
N ILE A 165 -4.20 13.20 4.53
CA ILE A 165 -4.60 13.01 3.14
C ILE A 165 -4.76 11.52 2.82
N GLY A 166 -3.80 10.68 3.23
CA GLY A 166 -3.86 9.24 3.04
C GLY A 166 -5.05 8.59 3.75
N THR A 167 -5.34 9.03 4.98
CA THR A 167 -6.50 8.54 5.75
C THR A 167 -7.81 8.93 5.07
N VAL A 168 -7.95 10.17 4.63
CA VAL A 168 -9.15 10.64 3.90
C VAL A 168 -9.30 9.84 2.61
N TYR A 169 -8.22 9.69 1.83
CA TYR A 169 -8.24 8.92 0.59
C TYR A 169 -8.67 7.46 0.81
N ALA A 170 -8.09 6.80 1.82
CA ALA A 170 -8.41 5.40 2.13
C ALA A 170 -9.88 5.21 2.56
N ASN A 171 -10.46 6.20 3.26
CA ASN A 171 -11.87 6.14 3.69
C ASN A 171 -12.86 6.47 2.57
N LEU A 172 -12.46 7.28 1.59
CA LEU A 172 -13.35 7.68 0.50
C LEU A 172 -13.40 6.66 -0.64
N GLY A 173 -12.35 5.89 -0.84
CA GLY A 173 -12.18 5.08 -2.05
C GLY A 173 -12.42 3.58 -1.90
N GLY A 174 -12.25 3.02 -0.73
CA GLY A 174 -12.16 1.56 -0.62
C GLY A 174 -10.97 1.02 -1.45
N LEU A 175 -11.14 -0.15 -2.04
CA LEU A 175 -10.18 -0.71 -3.02
C LEU A 175 -10.38 -0.09 -4.39
#